data_1b6baddf9e201f7179abc24c88132b2b
#
_entry.id   1b6baddf9e201f7179abc24c88132b2b
#
_cell.length_a   1.000
_cell.length_b   1.000
_cell.length_c   1.000
_cell.angle_alpha   90.00
_cell.angle_beta   90.00
_cell.angle_gamma   90.00
#
_symmetry.space_group_name_H-M   'P 1'
#
loop_
_entity.id
_entity.type
_entity.pdbx_description
1 polymer ?
#
loop_
_entity_poly.entity_id
_entity_poly.type
_entity_poly.pdbx_seq_one_letter_code
_entity_poly.pdbx_strand_id
1 'polypeptide(L)'
;MNIKKTLTALLAGTALLTAGCVGGGDSANKMDTPKEGPVELQVSAAASLTDAMKELGAMYEENNKEVHIVYNFGSSGALQQAIENGGAADVFVSAAQKQMNALDEKKLLADGTRVDLLINDVVLITAKDSKLNLPDFKAVLDPQVTHIALGEPKGVPVGQYSEEVFTKLGILDQVKAKAVYGSDVRQVLSWTETGDADCGVVYATDAAVSDKVK
;
A
#
# COMPACT_ATOMS: atom_id res chain seq x y z
N MET A 1 38.48 37.14 3.33
CA MET A 1 39.85 36.78 3.83
C MET A 1 40.15 35.38 3.30
N ASN A 2 41.12 35.38 2.38
CA ASN A 2 41.56 34.19 1.61
C ASN A 2 42.02 33.03 2.49
N ILE A 3 41.91 31.78 2.01
CA ILE A 3 43.07 30.91 1.80
C ILE A 3 42.67 29.72 0.90
N LYS A 4 43.23 29.72 -0.31
CA LYS A 4 43.46 28.58 -1.19
C LYS A 4 44.51 27.64 -0.57
N LYS A 5 44.40 26.32 -0.78
CA LYS A 5 45.58 25.49 -1.11
C LYS A 5 45.17 24.21 -1.81
N THR A 6 45.51 24.14 -3.05
CA THR A 6 45.78 23.03 -3.96
C THR A 6 46.79 22.05 -3.38
N LEU A 7 46.58 20.74 -3.57
CA LEU A 7 47.71 19.80 -3.63
C LEU A 7 47.46 18.69 -4.65
N THR A 8 48.16 18.81 -5.75
CA THR A 8 48.37 17.83 -6.83
C THR A 8 49.48 16.89 -6.39
N ALA A 9 49.32 15.58 -6.51
CA ALA A 9 50.41 14.65 -6.52
C ALA A 9 50.19 13.56 -7.57
N LEU A 10 50.99 13.66 -8.60
CA LEU A 10 51.27 12.76 -9.71
C LEU A 10 52.25 11.70 -9.26
N LEU A 11 52.03 10.42 -9.52
CA LEU A 11 53.12 9.42 -9.55
C LEU A 11 52.82 8.36 -10.62
N ALA A 12 53.68 8.36 -11.59
CA ALA A 12 53.77 7.42 -12.71
C ALA A 12 54.71 6.27 -12.36
N GLY A 13 54.58 5.18 -13.09
CA GLY A 13 55.60 4.11 -13.19
C GLY A 13 55.07 2.77 -12.67
N THR A 14 55.15 1.62 -13.29
CA THR A 14 56.07 1.13 -14.32
C THR A 14 55.47 -0.15 -14.90
N ALA A 15 55.54 -0.34 -16.19
CA ALA A 15 55.22 -1.59 -16.90
C ALA A 15 56.30 -2.62 -16.63
N LEU A 16 55.94 -3.87 -16.41
CA LEU A 16 56.82 -5.03 -16.62
C LEU A 16 56.08 -6.05 -17.49
N LEU A 17 56.56 -6.13 -18.72
CA LEU A 17 56.25 -7.23 -19.64
C LEU A 17 57.12 -8.43 -19.24
N THR A 18 56.46 -9.59 -19.02
CA THR A 18 57.10 -10.89 -19.15
C THR A 18 56.32 -11.75 -20.11
N ALA A 19 56.87 -11.95 -21.27
CA ALA A 19 56.45 -12.96 -22.21
C ALA A 19 56.84 -14.35 -21.72
N GLY A 20 55.92 -15.29 -21.72
CA GLY A 20 56.13 -16.71 -21.49
C GLY A 20 55.15 -17.51 -22.32
N CYS A 21 55.63 -18.10 -23.37
CA CYS A 21 54.90 -18.97 -24.29
C CYS A 21 54.72 -20.39 -23.76
N VAL A 22 53.71 -21.06 -24.32
CA VAL A 22 53.53 -22.50 -24.61
C VAL A 22 52.75 -23.32 -23.58
N GLY A 23 51.66 -23.87 -24.12
CA GLY A 23 50.97 -25.02 -23.59
C GLY A 23 49.47 -25.00 -23.91
N GLY A 24 49.07 -25.68 -25.03
CA GLY A 24 47.69 -25.80 -25.47
C GLY A 24 46.81 -26.53 -24.44
N GLY A 25 45.60 -26.10 -24.37
CA GLY A 25 44.49 -26.73 -23.65
C GLY A 25 43.22 -25.93 -23.93
N ASP A 26 42.41 -26.44 -24.85
CA ASP A 26 41.04 -25.99 -25.07
C ASP A 26 40.27 -26.07 -23.75
N SER A 27 40.23 -25.00 -23.03
CA SER A 27 39.24 -24.77 -21.97
C SER A 27 38.36 -23.63 -22.44
N ALA A 28 37.24 -23.99 -23.07
CA ALA A 28 36.17 -23.06 -23.27
C ALA A 28 35.84 -22.39 -21.92
N ASN A 29 36.32 -21.16 -21.78
CA ASN A 29 35.96 -20.31 -20.66
C ASN A 29 34.46 -20.01 -20.81
N LYS A 30 33.62 -20.87 -20.18
CA LYS A 30 32.26 -20.49 -19.89
C LYS A 30 32.38 -19.23 -19.01
N MET A 31 32.13 -18.09 -19.61
CA MET A 31 31.73 -16.92 -18.81
C MET A 31 30.52 -17.37 -17.99
N ASP A 32 30.75 -17.63 -16.71
CA ASP A 32 29.65 -17.69 -15.75
C ASP A 32 28.98 -16.32 -15.80
N THR A 33 27.84 -16.25 -16.50
CA THR A 33 26.90 -15.16 -16.31
C THR A 33 26.61 -15.12 -14.82
N PRO A 34 26.73 -13.97 -14.14
CA PRO A 34 26.34 -13.86 -12.76
C PRO A 34 24.89 -14.39 -12.68
N LYS A 35 24.64 -15.40 -11.87
CA LYS A 35 23.29 -15.76 -11.50
C LYS A 35 22.74 -14.52 -10.80
N GLU A 36 21.89 -13.78 -11.50
CA GLU A 36 21.07 -12.75 -10.86
C GLU A 36 20.34 -13.43 -9.71
N GLY A 37 20.48 -12.88 -8.51
CA GLY A 37 19.72 -13.34 -7.35
C GLY A 37 18.20 -13.20 -7.62
N PRO A 38 17.34 -13.71 -6.74
CA PRO A 38 15.90 -13.55 -6.91
C PRO A 38 15.56 -12.06 -7.07
N VAL A 39 14.68 -11.78 -8.03
CA VAL A 39 14.14 -10.43 -8.27
C VAL A 39 13.18 -10.10 -7.13
N GLU A 40 13.45 -9.06 -6.37
CA GLU A 40 12.49 -8.53 -5.39
C GLU A 40 11.49 -7.61 -6.10
N LEU A 41 10.20 -7.89 -5.96
CA LEU A 41 9.09 -7.07 -6.45
C LEU A 41 8.46 -6.32 -5.28
N GLN A 42 8.64 -4.99 -5.23
CA GLN A 42 8.10 -4.14 -4.19
C GLN A 42 6.64 -3.76 -4.50
N VAL A 43 5.70 -4.29 -3.74
CA VAL A 43 4.26 -4.07 -3.93
C VAL A 43 3.69 -3.24 -2.80
N SER A 44 3.29 -2.00 -3.09
CA SER A 44 2.54 -1.14 -2.19
C SER A 44 1.05 -1.29 -2.45
N ALA A 45 0.28 -1.76 -1.48
CA ALA A 45 -1.15 -2.02 -1.67
C ALA A 45 -2.00 -1.50 -0.50
N ALA A 46 -3.22 -1.07 -0.81
CA ALA A 46 -4.18 -0.65 0.19
C ALA A 46 -4.41 -1.75 1.24
N ALA A 47 -4.55 -1.38 2.52
CA ALA A 47 -4.71 -2.31 3.64
C ALA A 47 -5.89 -3.28 3.47
N SER A 48 -6.96 -2.86 2.79
CA SER A 48 -8.12 -3.70 2.45
C SER A 48 -7.74 -4.92 1.58
N LEU A 49 -6.64 -4.86 0.85
CA LEU A 49 -6.20 -5.92 -0.06
C LEU A 49 -5.23 -6.92 0.59
N THR A 50 -4.91 -6.76 1.87
CA THR A 50 -3.84 -7.52 2.55
C THR A 50 -3.97 -9.03 2.35
N ASP A 51 -5.15 -9.59 2.58
CA ASP A 51 -5.35 -11.05 2.53
C ASP A 51 -5.29 -11.55 1.09
N ALA A 52 -6.03 -10.89 0.19
CA ALA A 52 -6.07 -11.26 -1.23
C ALA A 52 -4.69 -11.14 -1.91
N MET A 53 -3.95 -10.06 -1.61
CA MET A 53 -2.61 -9.87 -2.20
C MET A 53 -1.60 -10.88 -1.69
N LYS A 54 -1.66 -11.28 -0.41
CA LYS A 54 -0.79 -12.33 0.14
C LYS A 54 -1.07 -13.69 -0.52
N GLU A 55 -2.34 -14.03 -0.72
CA GLU A 55 -2.73 -15.25 -1.39
C GLU A 55 -2.27 -15.26 -2.86
N LEU A 56 -2.56 -14.18 -3.59
CA LEU A 56 -2.11 -14.01 -4.98
C LEU A 56 -0.58 -14.05 -5.10
N GLY A 57 0.13 -13.40 -4.19
CA GLY A 57 1.59 -13.41 -4.17
C GLY A 57 2.17 -14.80 -3.96
N ALA A 58 1.63 -15.57 -3.02
CA ALA A 58 2.05 -16.94 -2.81
C ALA A 58 1.86 -17.80 -4.07
N MET A 59 0.71 -17.67 -4.76
CA MET A 59 0.44 -18.35 -6.02
C MET A 59 1.39 -17.89 -7.13
N TYR A 60 1.74 -16.61 -7.18
CA TYR A 60 2.67 -16.07 -8.18
C TYR A 60 4.09 -16.60 -7.95
N GLU A 61 4.61 -16.54 -6.72
CA GLU A 61 5.94 -17.05 -6.34
C GLU A 61 6.06 -18.57 -6.52
N GLU A 62 4.95 -19.31 -6.39
CA GLU A 62 4.94 -20.76 -6.67
C GLU A 62 5.30 -21.05 -8.14
N ASN A 63 4.84 -20.21 -9.06
CA ASN A 63 5.06 -20.35 -10.49
C ASN A 63 6.27 -19.56 -11.02
N ASN A 64 6.84 -18.64 -10.22
CA ASN A 64 7.97 -17.76 -10.58
C ASN A 64 9.00 -17.77 -9.45
N LYS A 65 9.76 -18.85 -9.33
CA LYS A 65 10.71 -19.11 -8.22
C LYS A 65 11.85 -18.10 -8.12
N GLU A 66 12.11 -17.37 -9.19
CA GLU A 66 13.09 -16.28 -9.25
C GLU A 66 12.57 -14.96 -8.73
N VAL A 67 11.25 -14.84 -8.42
CA VAL A 67 10.63 -13.62 -7.90
C VAL A 67 10.32 -13.78 -6.42
N HIS A 68 10.61 -12.73 -5.64
CA HIS A 68 10.19 -12.60 -4.25
C HIS A 68 9.39 -11.31 -4.09
N ILE A 69 8.16 -11.40 -3.57
CA ILE A 69 7.28 -10.24 -3.42
C ILE A 69 7.38 -9.67 -2.01
N VAL A 70 7.76 -8.40 -1.93
CA VAL A 70 7.82 -7.64 -0.69
C VAL A 70 6.63 -6.69 -0.62
N TYR A 71 5.76 -6.89 0.36
CA TYR A 71 4.55 -6.09 0.51
C TYR A 71 4.72 -4.94 1.50
N ASN A 72 4.17 -3.78 1.12
CA ASN A 72 3.93 -2.65 2.00
C ASN A 72 2.43 -2.35 2.03
N PHE A 73 1.74 -2.69 3.11
CA PHE A 73 0.31 -2.45 3.26
C PHE A 73 0.04 -1.22 4.12
N GLY A 74 -0.91 -0.39 3.69
CA GLY A 74 -1.28 0.82 4.42
C GLY A 74 -2.45 1.55 3.78
N SER A 75 -2.79 2.74 4.28
CA SER A 75 -3.75 3.59 3.57
C SER A 75 -3.18 4.03 2.23
N SER A 76 -4.03 4.07 1.20
CA SER A 76 -3.58 4.46 -0.14
C SER A 76 -2.95 5.85 -0.17
N GLY A 77 -3.40 6.78 0.68
CA GLY A 77 -2.82 8.12 0.79
C GLY A 77 -1.42 8.12 1.40
N ALA A 78 -1.17 7.33 2.44
CA ALA A 78 0.16 7.19 3.02
C ALA A 78 1.14 6.55 2.04
N LEU A 79 0.71 5.51 1.31
CA LEU A 79 1.50 4.86 0.28
C LEU A 79 1.80 5.79 -0.90
N GLN A 80 0.81 6.55 -1.36
CA GLN A 80 0.99 7.60 -2.38
C GLN A 80 2.06 8.60 -1.95
N GLN A 81 1.97 9.13 -0.73
CA GLN A 81 2.95 10.09 -0.20
C GLN A 81 4.35 9.47 -0.10
N ALA A 82 4.46 8.21 0.30
CA ALA A 82 5.74 7.50 0.33
C ALA A 82 6.37 7.41 -1.06
N ILE A 83 5.59 7.05 -2.09
CA ILE A 83 6.03 6.99 -3.49
C ILE A 83 6.46 8.38 -3.97
N GLU A 84 5.68 9.43 -3.70
CA GLU A 84 6.01 10.81 -4.05
C GLU A 84 7.32 11.30 -3.41
N ASN A 85 7.66 10.78 -2.24
CA ASN A 85 8.91 11.06 -1.52
C ASN A 85 10.07 10.12 -1.93
N GLY A 86 9.91 9.33 -2.99
CA GLY A 86 10.95 8.45 -3.51
C GLY A 86 11.01 7.07 -2.86
N GLY A 87 9.97 6.66 -2.14
CA GLY A 87 9.83 5.29 -1.64
C GLY A 87 9.71 4.29 -2.80
N ALA A 88 10.38 3.15 -2.68
CA ALA A 88 10.37 2.11 -3.69
C ALA A 88 8.98 1.47 -3.81
N ALA A 89 8.47 1.37 -5.02
CA ALA A 89 7.27 0.59 -5.36
C ALA A 89 7.32 0.25 -6.86
N ASP A 90 7.35 -1.03 -7.18
CA ASP A 90 7.24 -1.50 -8.55
C ASP A 90 5.78 -1.61 -8.97
N VAL A 91 4.91 -1.93 -8.02
CA VAL A 91 3.45 -1.99 -8.20
C VAL A 91 2.76 -1.22 -7.09
N PHE A 92 1.79 -0.39 -7.47
CA PHE A 92 0.91 0.29 -6.51
C PHE A 92 -0.55 -0.07 -6.76
N VAL A 93 -1.25 -0.57 -5.72
CA VAL A 93 -2.67 -0.91 -5.79
C VAL A 93 -3.44 -0.04 -4.80
N SER A 94 -4.13 0.97 -5.34
CA SER A 94 -4.89 1.94 -4.57
C SER A 94 -6.36 1.52 -4.43
N ALA A 95 -6.95 1.79 -3.26
CA ALA A 95 -8.38 1.62 -3.03
C ALA A 95 -9.23 2.82 -3.51
N ALA A 96 -8.60 3.87 -4.09
CA ALA A 96 -9.33 5.00 -4.67
C ALA A 96 -8.60 5.62 -5.86
N GLN A 97 -9.37 6.14 -6.80
CA GLN A 97 -8.89 6.81 -8.00
C GLN A 97 -8.07 8.09 -7.69
N LYS A 98 -8.43 8.80 -6.61
CA LYS A 98 -7.78 10.05 -6.22
C LYS A 98 -6.27 9.90 -6.08
N GLN A 99 -5.80 8.83 -5.43
CA GLN A 99 -4.38 8.60 -5.20
C GLN A 99 -3.65 8.19 -6.48
N MET A 100 -4.30 7.42 -7.35
CA MET A 100 -3.76 7.10 -8.67
C MET A 100 -3.67 8.34 -9.55
N ASN A 101 -4.69 9.21 -9.54
CA ASN A 101 -4.66 10.48 -10.27
C ASN A 101 -3.49 11.36 -9.84
N ALA A 102 -3.25 11.45 -8.52
CA ALA A 102 -2.16 12.27 -7.98
C ALA A 102 -0.77 11.78 -8.44
N LEU A 103 -0.55 10.46 -8.52
CA LEU A 103 0.70 9.90 -9.04
C LEU A 103 0.82 10.08 -10.56
N ASP A 104 -0.28 9.95 -11.30
CA ASP A 104 -0.35 10.14 -12.74
C ASP A 104 -0.02 11.59 -13.14
N GLU A 105 -0.64 12.57 -12.47
CA GLU A 105 -0.35 14.01 -12.66
C GLU A 105 1.13 14.35 -12.44
N LYS A 106 1.79 13.64 -11.52
CA LYS A 106 3.22 13.77 -11.23
C LYS A 106 4.12 12.92 -12.12
N LYS A 107 3.54 12.15 -13.06
CA LYS A 107 4.27 11.24 -13.97
C LYS A 107 5.10 10.21 -13.22
N LEU A 108 4.54 9.68 -12.14
CA LEU A 108 5.16 8.64 -11.32
C LEU A 108 4.63 7.23 -11.65
N LEU A 109 3.75 7.12 -12.65
CA LEU A 109 3.29 5.85 -13.20
C LEU A 109 4.01 5.56 -14.52
N ALA A 110 4.30 4.29 -14.78
CA ALA A 110 4.79 3.89 -16.10
C ALA A 110 3.65 4.05 -17.13
N ASP A 111 3.99 4.56 -18.32
CA ASP A 111 3.00 4.86 -19.36
C ASP A 111 2.18 3.63 -19.73
N GLY A 112 0.86 3.79 -19.75
CA GLY A 112 -0.09 2.77 -20.19
C GLY A 112 -0.28 1.59 -19.20
N THR A 113 0.26 1.66 -17.99
CA THR A 113 0.16 0.57 -16.99
C THR A 113 -1.02 0.72 -16.03
N ARG A 114 -1.64 1.89 -15.97
CA ARG A 114 -2.78 2.13 -15.08
C ARG A 114 -4.01 1.38 -15.56
N VAL A 115 -4.64 0.63 -14.65
CA VAL A 115 -5.88 -0.11 -14.91
C VAL A 115 -6.85 0.04 -13.74
N ASP A 116 -8.15 0.04 -14.03
CA ASP A 116 -9.21 -0.10 -13.04
C ASP A 116 -9.45 -1.59 -12.84
N LEU A 117 -8.92 -2.13 -11.74
CA LEU A 117 -8.83 -3.57 -11.52
C LEU A 117 -10.13 -4.17 -10.97
N LEU A 118 -10.73 -3.50 -9.97
CA LEU A 118 -11.85 -4.03 -9.18
C LEU A 118 -12.83 -2.90 -8.82
N ILE A 119 -14.06 -3.30 -8.51
CA ILE A 119 -15.10 -2.45 -7.91
C ILE A 119 -15.34 -2.95 -6.49
N ASN A 120 -15.59 -2.04 -5.56
CA ASN A 120 -15.94 -2.36 -4.18
C ASN A 120 -17.00 -1.40 -3.65
N ASP A 121 -17.74 -1.84 -2.64
CA ASP A 121 -18.78 -1.06 -1.99
C ASP A 121 -18.38 -0.75 -0.54
N VAL A 122 -18.79 0.41 -0.03
CA VAL A 122 -18.69 0.73 1.40
C VAL A 122 -19.92 0.22 2.14
N VAL A 123 -19.70 -0.35 3.31
CA VAL A 123 -20.75 -0.90 4.17
C VAL A 123 -20.60 -0.38 5.59
N LEU A 124 -21.73 -0.27 6.27
CA LEU A 124 -21.81 0.00 7.71
C LEU A 124 -21.78 -1.34 8.44
N ILE A 125 -20.89 -1.47 9.43
CA ILE A 125 -20.75 -2.68 10.24
C ILE A 125 -20.88 -2.38 11.72
N THR A 126 -21.28 -3.40 12.48
CA THR A 126 -21.23 -3.43 13.95
C THR A 126 -20.54 -4.71 14.41
N ALA A 127 -20.13 -4.78 15.67
CA ALA A 127 -19.71 -6.05 16.24
C ALA A 127 -20.83 -7.09 16.12
N LYS A 128 -20.46 -8.35 15.91
CA LYS A 128 -21.42 -9.44 15.64
C LYS A 128 -22.44 -9.64 16.78
N ASP A 129 -22.01 -9.44 18.01
CA ASP A 129 -22.83 -9.57 19.21
C ASP A 129 -23.53 -8.25 19.61
N SER A 130 -23.27 -7.16 18.88
CA SER A 130 -23.92 -5.87 19.10
C SER A 130 -25.44 -6.01 18.99
N LYS A 131 -26.16 -5.33 19.89
CA LYS A 131 -27.63 -5.24 19.87
C LYS A 131 -28.16 -4.07 19.07
N LEU A 132 -27.26 -3.24 18.54
CA LEU A 132 -27.62 -2.14 17.67
C LEU A 132 -28.22 -2.69 16.37
N ASN A 133 -29.32 -2.05 15.94
CA ASN A 133 -29.94 -2.30 14.64
C ASN A 133 -29.73 -1.09 13.76
N LEU A 134 -28.76 -1.18 12.85
CA LEU A 134 -28.36 -0.11 11.94
C LEU A 134 -28.66 -0.53 10.49
N PRO A 135 -29.90 -0.44 10.04
CA PRO A 135 -30.33 -0.93 8.72
C PRO A 135 -29.79 -0.09 7.56
N ASP A 136 -29.37 1.12 7.81
CA ASP A 136 -28.78 2.03 6.82
C ASP A 136 -27.80 3.01 7.45
N PHE A 137 -27.13 3.82 6.63
CA PHE A 137 -26.16 4.82 7.09
C PHE A 137 -26.75 5.95 7.93
N LYS A 138 -28.08 6.22 7.88
CA LYS A 138 -28.70 7.23 8.74
C LYS A 138 -28.90 6.74 10.17
N ALA A 139 -28.96 5.42 10.34
CA ALA A 139 -29.12 4.82 11.65
C ALA A 139 -27.92 5.08 12.59
N VAL A 140 -26.79 5.54 12.10
CA VAL A 140 -25.66 6.00 12.95
C VAL A 140 -26.02 7.20 13.84
N LEU A 141 -27.15 7.87 13.56
CA LEU A 141 -27.66 8.97 14.39
C LEU A 141 -28.40 8.47 15.63
N ASP A 142 -28.65 7.17 15.75
CA ASP A 142 -29.24 6.60 16.97
C ASP A 142 -28.48 7.10 18.21
N PRO A 143 -29.18 7.53 19.28
CA PRO A 143 -28.53 7.99 20.51
C PRO A 143 -27.64 6.92 21.18
N GLN A 144 -27.85 5.65 20.92
CA GLN A 144 -27.02 4.56 21.41
C GLN A 144 -25.66 4.47 20.69
N VAL A 145 -25.54 5.05 19.49
CA VAL A 145 -24.27 5.15 18.78
C VAL A 145 -23.51 6.37 19.29
N THR A 146 -22.45 6.15 20.00
CA THR A 146 -21.59 7.19 20.60
C THR A 146 -20.27 7.35 19.88
N HIS A 147 -19.73 6.28 19.31
CA HIS A 147 -18.48 6.25 18.56
C HIS A 147 -18.67 5.55 17.21
N ILE A 148 -18.30 6.27 16.14
CA ILE A 148 -18.33 5.76 14.77
C ILE A 148 -16.90 5.67 14.25
N ALA A 149 -16.40 4.47 13.99
CA ALA A 149 -15.08 4.28 13.40
C ALA A 149 -15.11 4.59 11.90
N LEU A 150 -14.30 5.53 11.47
CA LEU A 150 -14.12 5.94 10.07
C LEU A 150 -12.64 5.98 9.71
N GLY A 151 -12.30 5.81 8.43
CA GLY A 151 -10.97 6.14 7.95
C GLY A 151 -10.71 7.66 8.01
N GLU A 152 -9.46 8.08 8.24
CA GLU A 152 -9.11 9.49 8.17
C GLU A 152 -9.33 10.02 6.74
N PRO A 153 -10.23 11.00 6.50
CA PRO A 153 -10.69 11.32 5.14
C PRO A 153 -9.62 11.88 4.21
N LYS A 154 -8.55 12.47 4.74
CA LYS A 154 -7.48 13.04 3.91
C LYS A 154 -6.61 11.99 3.26
N GLY A 155 -6.39 10.87 3.94
CA GLY A 155 -5.43 9.84 3.52
C GLY A 155 -6.03 8.45 3.30
N VAL A 156 -7.19 8.16 3.90
CA VAL A 156 -7.79 6.82 3.86
C VAL A 156 -8.98 6.80 2.89
N PRO A 157 -8.92 6.02 1.80
CA PRO A 157 -9.99 5.98 0.79
C PRO A 157 -11.39 5.71 1.34
N VAL A 158 -11.55 4.71 2.23
CA VAL A 158 -12.88 4.43 2.84
C VAL A 158 -13.41 5.63 3.63
N GLY A 159 -12.52 6.43 4.24
CA GLY A 159 -12.92 7.68 4.92
C GLY A 159 -13.42 8.74 3.95
N GLN A 160 -12.80 8.87 2.78
CA GLN A 160 -13.26 9.78 1.71
C GLN A 160 -14.66 9.39 1.24
N TYR A 161 -14.87 8.12 0.96
CA TYR A 161 -16.18 7.61 0.53
C TYR A 161 -17.23 7.72 1.65
N SER A 162 -16.84 7.51 2.91
CA SER A 162 -17.73 7.73 4.06
C SER A 162 -18.21 9.18 4.14
N GLU A 163 -17.29 10.15 4.01
CA GLU A 163 -17.67 11.57 3.98
C GLU A 163 -18.61 11.89 2.81
N GLU A 164 -18.40 11.30 1.63
CA GLU A 164 -19.29 11.48 0.48
C GLU A 164 -20.68 10.95 0.76
N VAL A 165 -20.80 9.75 1.34
CA VAL A 165 -22.09 9.14 1.71
C VAL A 165 -22.80 10.02 2.73
N PHE A 166 -22.15 10.39 3.83
CA PHE A 166 -22.78 11.19 4.89
C PHE A 166 -23.09 12.63 4.46
N THR A 167 -22.30 13.19 3.54
CA THR A 167 -22.59 14.49 2.89
C THR A 167 -23.86 14.39 2.04
N LYS A 168 -23.97 13.37 1.19
CA LYS A 168 -25.20 13.15 0.37
C LYS A 168 -26.44 12.91 1.21
N LEU A 169 -26.29 12.31 2.39
CA LEU A 169 -27.38 12.08 3.34
C LEU A 169 -27.72 13.31 4.19
N GLY A 170 -26.89 14.36 4.16
CA GLY A 170 -27.06 15.60 4.93
C GLY A 170 -26.79 15.47 6.44
N ILE A 171 -25.99 14.47 6.84
CA ILE A 171 -25.74 14.14 8.26
C ILE A 171 -24.26 14.20 8.67
N LEU A 172 -23.39 14.69 7.79
CA LEU A 172 -21.95 14.65 8.00
C LEU A 172 -21.51 15.32 9.32
N ASP A 173 -22.05 16.46 9.67
CA ASP A 173 -21.65 17.19 10.88
C ASP A 173 -22.01 16.40 12.15
N GLN A 174 -23.21 15.76 12.18
CA GLN A 174 -23.59 14.90 13.30
C GLN A 174 -22.70 13.67 13.41
N VAL A 175 -22.32 13.08 12.27
CA VAL A 175 -21.38 11.94 12.23
C VAL A 175 -20.02 12.35 12.71
N LYS A 176 -19.49 13.51 12.27
CA LYS A 176 -18.17 14.03 12.70
C LYS A 176 -18.10 14.23 14.23
N ALA A 177 -19.21 14.59 14.86
CA ALA A 177 -19.27 14.74 16.32
C ALA A 177 -19.08 13.42 17.10
N LYS A 178 -19.28 12.27 16.45
CA LYS A 178 -19.15 10.93 17.02
C LYS A 178 -17.97 10.14 16.41
N ALA A 179 -17.28 10.69 15.39
CA ALA A 179 -16.30 9.97 14.61
C ALA A 179 -14.98 9.77 15.38
N VAL A 180 -14.44 8.57 15.29
CA VAL A 180 -13.06 8.23 15.61
C VAL A 180 -12.36 7.79 14.32
N TYR A 181 -11.15 8.33 14.08
CA TYR A 181 -10.51 8.18 12.77
C TYR A 181 -9.33 7.23 12.82
N GLY A 182 -9.43 6.15 12.03
CA GLY A 182 -8.38 5.17 11.82
C GLY A 182 -7.39 5.59 10.73
N SER A 183 -6.16 5.16 10.86
CA SER A 183 -5.08 5.40 9.90
C SER A 183 -5.23 4.59 8.60
N ASP A 184 -6.03 3.52 8.63
CA ASP A 184 -6.42 2.70 7.50
C ASP A 184 -7.73 1.93 7.81
N VAL A 185 -8.26 1.20 6.81
CA VAL A 185 -9.54 0.49 6.95
C VAL A 185 -9.47 -0.69 7.92
N ARG A 186 -8.31 -1.34 8.06
CA ARG A 186 -8.16 -2.48 8.98
C ARG A 186 -8.19 -2.04 10.44
N GLN A 187 -7.73 -0.85 10.73
CA GLN A 187 -7.90 -0.25 12.05
C GLN A 187 -9.37 0.04 12.35
N VAL A 188 -10.13 0.57 11.38
CA VAL A 188 -11.59 0.78 11.51
C VAL A 188 -12.30 -0.54 11.79
N LEU A 189 -11.99 -1.60 11.02
CA LEU A 189 -12.53 -2.93 11.22
C LEU A 189 -12.22 -3.44 12.63
N SER A 190 -10.96 -3.37 13.06
CA SER A 190 -10.51 -3.85 14.38
C SER A 190 -11.24 -3.18 15.54
N TRP A 191 -11.40 -1.86 15.50
CA TRP A 191 -12.14 -1.13 16.55
C TRP A 191 -13.62 -1.52 16.61
N THR A 192 -14.21 -1.85 15.48
CA THR A 192 -15.60 -2.34 15.44
C THR A 192 -15.69 -3.79 15.94
N GLU A 193 -14.73 -4.64 15.60
CA GLU A 193 -14.66 -6.02 16.08
C GLU A 193 -14.52 -6.13 17.60
N THR A 194 -13.73 -5.22 18.20
CA THR A 194 -13.45 -5.19 19.63
C THR A 194 -14.51 -4.45 20.45
N GLY A 195 -15.40 -3.70 19.79
CA GLY A 195 -16.38 -2.83 20.45
C GLY A 195 -15.80 -1.53 20.97
N ASP A 196 -14.57 -1.15 20.57
CA ASP A 196 -14.00 0.17 20.84
C ASP A 196 -14.74 1.28 20.09
N ALA A 197 -15.44 0.90 19.02
CA ALA A 197 -16.45 1.74 18.35
C ALA A 197 -17.76 0.96 18.21
N ASP A 198 -18.89 1.66 18.33
CA ASP A 198 -20.22 1.06 18.25
C ASP A 198 -20.55 0.54 16.85
N CYS A 199 -20.02 1.22 15.84
CA CYS A 199 -20.11 0.85 14.43
C CYS A 199 -18.93 1.44 13.65
N GLY A 200 -18.74 0.95 12.42
CA GLY A 200 -17.70 1.44 11.54
C GLY A 200 -18.10 1.38 10.07
N VAL A 201 -17.41 2.14 9.22
CA VAL A 201 -17.57 2.07 7.77
C VAL A 201 -16.30 1.47 7.17
N VAL A 202 -16.48 0.34 6.49
CA VAL A 202 -15.41 -0.43 5.84
C VAL A 202 -15.83 -0.78 4.42
N TYR A 203 -14.99 -1.48 3.67
CA TYR A 203 -15.42 -2.08 2.41
C TYR A 203 -16.14 -3.41 2.66
N ALA A 204 -17.04 -3.78 1.76
CA ALA A 204 -17.74 -5.07 1.83
C ALA A 204 -16.77 -6.25 1.89
N THR A 205 -15.64 -6.16 1.21
CA THR A 205 -14.58 -7.17 1.25
C THR A 205 -13.89 -7.26 2.60
N ASP A 206 -13.71 -6.14 3.34
CA ASP A 206 -13.15 -6.16 4.70
C ASP A 206 -14.14 -6.81 5.67
N ALA A 207 -15.44 -6.52 5.53
CA ALA A 207 -16.47 -7.17 6.34
C ALA A 207 -16.54 -8.69 6.08
N ALA A 208 -16.36 -9.10 4.82
CA ALA A 208 -16.46 -10.51 4.43
C ALA A 208 -15.34 -11.41 4.98
N VAL A 209 -14.16 -10.85 5.29
CA VAL A 209 -13.04 -11.62 5.87
C VAL A 209 -13.06 -11.69 7.39
N SER A 210 -14.04 -11.05 8.03
CA SER A 210 -14.21 -11.06 9.49
C SER A 210 -15.45 -11.85 9.90
N ASP A 211 -15.28 -12.75 10.85
CA ASP A 211 -16.39 -13.46 11.51
C ASP A 211 -16.91 -12.74 12.76
N LYS A 212 -16.34 -11.57 13.11
CA LYS A 212 -16.62 -10.80 14.32
C LYS A 212 -17.53 -9.59 14.10
N VAL A 213 -17.87 -9.27 12.84
CA VAL A 213 -18.77 -8.17 12.49
C VAL A 213 -20.01 -8.67 11.72
N LYS A 214 -21.01 -7.79 11.62
CA LYS A 214 -22.20 -7.99 10.81
C LYS A 214 -22.63 -6.67 10.16
#